data_1d43dd15437df353999afb4d53d5c74f
#
_entry.id   1d43dd15437df353999afb4d53d5c74f
#
_cell.length_a   1.000
_cell.length_b   1.000
_cell.length_c   1.000
_cell.angle_alpha   90.00
_cell.angle_beta   90.00
_cell.angle_gamma   90.00
#
_symmetry.space_group_name_H-M   'P 1'
#
loop_
_entity.id
_entity.type
_entity.pdbx_description
1 polymer ?
#
loop_
_entity_poly.entity_id
_entity_poly.type
_entity_poly.pdbx_seq_one_letter_code
_entity_poly.pdbx_strand_id
1 'polypeptide(L)'
;MSTREKPAIRQQTLELGVSQISAGSRTNPGGYQESSQFEAAQFQLGDHRSLAEVIADLGQHKFIPSFCTGCYRLGRTGNDFMGLAKPGLIKEKCAPNALSTFEEYLLDYGTHEAREAGERAIAAALDGMDGRIRKVSENLLAKVRDGRRDVCC
;
A
#
# COMPACT_ATOMS: atom_id res chain seq x y z
N MET A 1 10.78 2.00 -6.24
CA MET A 1 11.94 1.33 -5.59
C MET A 1 11.82 -0.18 -5.77
N SER A 2 12.85 -0.81 -6.31
CA SER A 2 12.87 -2.25 -6.55
C SER A 2 13.42 -3.03 -5.35
N THR A 3 13.28 -4.35 -5.38
CA THR A 3 13.85 -5.27 -4.38
C THR A 3 15.37 -5.48 -4.50
N ARG A 4 16.05 -4.81 -5.44
CA ARG A 4 17.52 -4.84 -5.56
C ARG A 4 18.20 -4.18 -4.37
N GLU A 5 17.59 -3.19 -3.77
CA GLU A 5 18.10 -2.47 -2.62
C GLU A 5 17.77 -3.17 -1.31
N LYS A 6 18.64 -3.01 -0.32
CA LYS A 6 18.46 -3.55 1.04
C LYS A 6 17.29 -2.84 1.75
N PRO A 7 16.60 -3.52 2.71
CA PRO A 7 15.48 -2.94 3.45
C PRO A 7 15.75 -1.55 4.04
N ALA A 8 16.92 -1.33 4.65
CA ALA A 8 17.26 -0.04 5.25
C ALA A 8 17.35 1.11 4.23
N ILE A 9 17.90 0.85 3.03
CA ILE A 9 17.94 1.86 1.95
C ILE A 9 16.54 2.13 1.43
N ARG A 10 15.71 1.10 1.31
CA ARG A 10 14.34 1.22 0.86
C ARG A 10 13.50 2.07 1.81
N GLN A 11 13.65 1.87 3.13
CA GLN A 11 13.00 2.68 4.13
C GLN A 11 13.41 4.16 4.03
N GLN A 12 14.71 4.46 4.01
CA GLN A 12 15.20 5.84 3.85
C GLN A 12 14.65 6.51 2.59
N THR A 13 14.52 5.75 1.50
CA THR A 13 14.01 6.27 0.23
C THR A 13 12.51 6.59 0.30
N LEU A 14 11.72 5.83 1.06
CA LEU A 14 10.31 6.15 1.33
C LEU A 14 10.18 7.45 2.13
N GLU A 15 11.04 7.66 3.14
CA GLU A 15 11.10 8.91 3.92
C GLU A 15 11.43 10.13 3.04
N LEU A 16 12.17 9.95 1.95
CA LEU A 16 12.43 10.98 0.94
C LEU A 16 11.28 11.19 -0.06
N GLY A 17 10.19 10.44 0.06
CA GLY A 17 8.98 10.62 -0.75
C GLY A 17 8.83 9.67 -1.95
N VAL A 18 9.63 8.63 -2.05
CA VAL A 18 9.38 7.57 -3.05
C VAL A 18 8.10 6.83 -2.68
N SER A 19 7.12 6.82 -3.58
CA SER A 19 5.76 6.33 -3.32
C SER A 19 5.46 4.93 -3.85
N GLN A 20 6.38 4.32 -4.61
CA GLN A 20 6.18 2.99 -5.18
C GLN A 20 7.32 2.05 -4.81
N ILE A 21 6.96 0.90 -4.24
CA ILE A 21 7.92 -0.16 -3.90
C ILE A 21 7.45 -1.51 -4.40
N SER A 22 8.38 -2.39 -4.75
CA SER A 22 8.12 -3.79 -5.08
C SER A 22 8.31 -4.67 -3.85
N ALA A 23 7.60 -5.80 -3.78
CA ALA A 23 7.77 -6.81 -2.74
C ALA A 23 7.72 -8.21 -3.36
N GLY A 24 8.32 -9.20 -2.71
CA GLY A 24 8.23 -10.61 -3.09
C GLY A 24 8.82 -10.95 -4.45
N SER A 25 9.72 -10.12 -5.01
CA SER A 25 10.31 -10.38 -6.33
C SER A 25 11.13 -11.66 -6.36
N ARG A 26 11.11 -12.36 -7.48
CA ARG A 26 11.92 -13.54 -7.77
C ARG A 26 12.70 -13.32 -9.06
N THR A 27 13.92 -13.84 -9.13
CA THR A 27 14.82 -13.66 -10.29
C THR A 27 15.19 -14.97 -10.96
N ASN A 28 14.76 -16.11 -10.44
CA ASN A 28 14.89 -17.42 -11.04
C ASN A 28 13.71 -17.72 -11.98
N PRO A 29 13.92 -18.38 -13.12
CA PRO A 29 12.83 -18.82 -14.00
C PRO A 29 11.83 -19.68 -13.21
N GLY A 30 10.52 -19.39 -13.35
CA GLY A 30 9.46 -20.13 -12.64
C GLY A 30 9.37 -19.83 -11.14
N GLY A 31 10.20 -18.94 -10.58
CA GLY A 31 10.36 -18.72 -9.14
C GLY A 31 9.14 -18.23 -8.36
N TYR A 32 8.04 -17.90 -9.05
CA TYR A 32 6.76 -17.58 -8.41
C TYR A 32 5.86 -18.82 -8.22
N GLN A 33 6.15 -19.93 -8.90
CA GLN A 33 5.38 -21.16 -8.82
C GLN A 33 6.05 -22.24 -7.96
N GLU A 34 7.37 -22.22 -7.88
CA GLU A 34 8.16 -23.22 -7.16
C GLU A 34 8.78 -22.64 -5.90
N SER A 35 8.90 -23.45 -4.85
CA SER A 35 9.68 -23.12 -3.66
C SER A 35 11.18 -23.04 -4.06
N SER A 36 11.62 -21.82 -4.21
CA SER A 36 12.96 -21.30 -4.46
C SER A 36 14.13 -22.28 -4.55
N GLN A 37 14.64 -22.48 -5.73
CA GLN A 37 16.07 -22.78 -5.93
C GLN A 37 16.82 -21.45 -6.06
N PHE A 38 17.38 -20.92 -4.96
CA PHE A 38 18.20 -19.70 -4.98
C PHE A 38 19.39 -19.80 -5.95
N GLU A 39 19.85 -21.01 -6.21
CA GLU A 39 20.97 -21.30 -7.13
C GLU A 39 20.68 -20.95 -8.59
N ALA A 40 19.42 -20.91 -9.01
CA ALA A 40 19.01 -20.56 -10.37
C ALA A 40 18.71 -19.05 -10.55
N ALA A 41 18.96 -18.22 -9.55
CA ALA A 41 18.72 -16.78 -9.63
C ALA A 41 19.62 -16.10 -10.65
N GLN A 42 19.06 -15.31 -11.56
CA GLN A 42 19.81 -14.57 -12.57
C GLN A 42 20.65 -13.43 -11.99
N PHE A 43 20.20 -12.86 -10.86
CA PHE A 43 20.93 -11.86 -10.08
C PHE A 43 20.42 -11.86 -8.64
N GLN A 44 21.24 -11.36 -7.72
CA GLN A 44 20.88 -11.26 -6.32
C GLN A 44 19.97 -10.06 -6.05
N LEU A 45 18.96 -10.28 -5.18
CA LEU A 45 18.13 -9.24 -4.63
C LEU A 45 18.69 -8.78 -3.29
N GLY A 46 18.51 -7.50 -2.95
CA GLY A 46 18.86 -6.95 -1.65
C GLY A 46 17.75 -7.18 -0.61
N ASP A 47 16.51 -7.41 -1.07
CA ASP A 47 15.33 -7.63 -0.22
C ASP A 47 14.54 -8.83 -0.73
N HIS A 48 14.49 -9.89 0.08
CA HIS A 48 13.79 -11.14 -0.22
C HIS A 48 12.45 -11.28 0.51
N ARG A 49 12.05 -10.24 1.26
CA ARG A 49 10.82 -10.26 2.05
C ARG A 49 9.61 -10.48 1.17
N SER A 50 8.66 -11.24 1.71
CA SER A 50 7.32 -11.41 1.16
C SER A 50 6.54 -10.08 1.17
N LEU A 51 5.42 -10.04 0.46
CA LEU A 51 4.52 -8.88 0.53
C LEU A 51 4.03 -8.63 1.97
N ALA A 52 3.68 -9.69 2.71
CA ALA A 52 3.19 -9.57 4.08
C ALA A 52 4.24 -8.96 5.03
N GLU A 53 5.50 -9.39 4.93
CA GLU A 53 6.60 -8.84 5.73
C GLU A 53 6.87 -7.36 5.38
N VAL A 54 6.83 -7.00 4.10
CA VAL A 54 6.98 -5.59 3.68
C VAL A 54 5.83 -4.74 4.20
N ILE A 55 4.59 -5.24 4.17
CA ILE A 55 3.43 -4.53 4.69
C ILE A 55 3.51 -4.34 6.21
N ALA A 56 3.93 -5.36 6.95
CA ALA A 56 4.14 -5.24 8.40
C ALA A 56 5.19 -4.17 8.73
N ASP A 57 6.31 -4.18 8.01
CA ASP A 57 7.37 -3.17 8.15
C ASP A 57 6.88 -1.75 7.84
N LEU A 58 6.15 -1.56 6.74
CA LEU A 58 5.54 -0.27 6.40
C LEU A 58 4.60 0.22 7.49
N GLY A 59 3.74 -0.64 8.02
CA GLY A 59 2.82 -0.32 9.11
C GLY A 59 3.55 0.08 10.40
N GLN A 60 4.65 -0.59 10.75
CA GLN A 60 5.49 -0.24 11.90
C GLN A 60 6.08 1.17 11.77
N HIS A 61 6.42 1.58 10.54
CA HIS A 61 6.94 2.92 10.23
C HIS A 61 5.84 3.96 9.91
N LYS A 62 4.56 3.62 10.17
CA LYS A 62 3.39 4.49 9.96
C LYS A 62 3.14 4.87 8.49
N PHE A 63 3.66 4.11 7.54
CA PHE A 63 3.28 4.22 6.15
C PHE A 63 1.98 3.46 5.88
N ILE A 64 1.14 4.00 5.01
CA ILE A 64 -0.11 3.37 4.56
C ILE A 64 0.12 2.79 3.16
N PRO A 65 0.24 1.46 3.00
CA PRO A 65 0.25 0.83 1.68
C PRO A 65 -1.12 1.02 1.01
N SER A 66 -1.12 1.52 -0.22
CA SER A 66 -2.35 1.69 -0.99
C SER A 66 -2.45 0.65 -2.10
N PHE A 67 -3.57 -0.06 -2.13
CA PHE A 67 -3.94 -0.98 -3.20
C PHE A 67 -4.99 -0.38 -4.14
N CYS A 68 -5.27 0.92 -4.01
CA CYS A 68 -6.26 1.62 -4.82
C CYS A 68 -5.90 1.63 -6.30
N THR A 69 -6.82 1.18 -7.14
CA THR A 69 -6.72 1.21 -8.61
C THR A 69 -7.61 2.28 -9.25
N GLY A 70 -8.15 3.19 -8.46
CA GLY A 70 -9.13 4.19 -8.91
C GLY A 70 -8.69 5.04 -10.09
N CYS A 71 -7.40 5.38 -10.19
CA CYS A 71 -6.84 6.19 -11.28
C CYS A 71 -6.72 5.43 -12.61
N TYR A 72 -6.81 4.10 -12.59
CA TYR A 72 -6.72 3.26 -13.79
C TYR A 72 -8.10 2.86 -14.32
N ARG A 73 -9.19 3.27 -13.67
CA ARG A 73 -10.55 2.97 -14.12
C ARG A 73 -10.94 3.85 -15.30
N LEU A 74 -11.86 3.34 -16.13
CA LEU A 74 -12.36 4.05 -17.30
C LEU A 74 -12.91 5.43 -16.92
N GLY A 75 -12.59 6.47 -17.69
CA GLY A 75 -13.00 7.85 -17.43
C GLY A 75 -12.18 8.59 -16.37
N ARG A 76 -11.11 7.97 -15.82
CA ARG A 76 -10.25 8.55 -14.78
C ARG A 76 -8.84 8.90 -15.26
N THR A 77 -8.65 9.11 -16.57
CA THR A 77 -7.36 9.48 -17.19
C THR A 77 -7.47 10.81 -17.91
N GLY A 78 -6.33 11.44 -18.18
CA GLY A 78 -6.29 12.67 -18.98
C GLY A 78 -6.77 13.92 -18.23
N ASN A 79 -7.57 14.74 -18.87
CA ASN A 79 -8.00 16.04 -18.34
C ASN A 79 -8.76 15.96 -17.02
N ASP A 80 -9.63 14.98 -16.84
CA ASP A 80 -10.42 14.84 -15.64
C ASP A 80 -9.53 14.53 -14.42
N PHE A 81 -8.56 13.64 -14.59
CA PHE A 81 -7.55 13.37 -13.56
C PHE A 81 -6.69 14.59 -13.28
N MET A 82 -6.19 15.27 -14.31
CA MET A 82 -5.33 16.45 -14.16
C MET A 82 -6.06 17.63 -13.54
N GLY A 83 -7.37 17.76 -13.77
CA GLY A 83 -8.22 18.75 -13.12
C GLY A 83 -8.30 18.57 -11.59
N LEU A 84 -8.17 17.34 -11.09
CA LEU A 84 -8.11 17.03 -9.66
C LEU A 84 -6.67 17.06 -9.11
N ALA A 85 -5.70 16.62 -9.90
CA ALA A 85 -4.32 16.48 -9.46
C ALA A 85 -3.59 17.84 -9.32
N LYS A 86 -3.71 18.74 -10.30
CA LYS A 86 -3.05 20.05 -10.30
C LYS A 86 -3.38 20.90 -9.08
N PRO A 87 -4.66 21.10 -8.69
CA PRO A 87 -5.01 21.84 -7.49
C PRO A 87 -4.80 21.06 -6.18
N GLY A 88 -4.37 19.81 -6.25
CA GLY A 88 -4.16 18.95 -5.08
C GLY A 88 -5.42 18.29 -4.50
N LEU A 89 -6.59 18.50 -5.10
CA LEU A 89 -7.87 17.92 -4.65
C LEU A 89 -7.88 16.40 -4.67
N ILE A 90 -7.02 15.79 -5.47
CA ILE A 90 -6.89 14.32 -5.52
C ILE A 90 -6.51 13.73 -4.15
N LYS A 91 -5.80 14.47 -3.30
CA LYS A 91 -5.41 14.02 -1.96
C LYS A 91 -6.61 13.73 -1.08
N GLU A 92 -7.69 14.50 -1.23
CA GLU A 92 -8.95 14.29 -0.49
C GLU A 92 -9.61 12.94 -0.82
N LYS A 93 -9.31 12.36 -1.98
CA LYS A 93 -9.80 11.04 -2.41
C LYS A 93 -8.76 9.94 -2.21
N CYS A 94 -7.48 10.26 -2.45
CA CYS A 94 -6.40 9.27 -2.34
C CYS A 94 -6.22 8.76 -0.91
N ALA A 95 -6.27 9.66 0.08
CA ALA A 95 -6.06 9.26 1.47
C ALA A 95 -7.18 8.31 1.99
N PRO A 96 -8.49 8.63 1.85
CA PRO A 96 -9.55 7.69 2.22
C PRO A 96 -9.47 6.35 1.46
N ASN A 97 -9.19 6.38 0.16
CA ASN A 97 -9.08 5.16 -0.65
C ASN A 97 -7.85 4.32 -0.27
N ALA A 98 -6.74 4.95 0.12
CA ALA A 98 -5.58 4.21 0.61
C ALA A 98 -5.92 3.45 1.90
N LEU A 99 -6.61 4.11 2.84
CA LEU A 99 -7.01 3.48 4.09
C LEU A 99 -8.01 2.34 3.87
N SER A 100 -9.05 2.55 3.03
CA SER A 100 -10.03 1.49 2.78
C SER A 100 -9.43 0.26 2.12
N THR A 101 -8.59 0.44 1.10
CA THR A 101 -7.95 -0.69 0.41
C THR A 101 -6.88 -1.37 1.26
N PHE A 102 -6.23 -0.63 2.16
CA PHE A 102 -5.31 -1.21 3.13
C PHE A 102 -6.05 -2.05 4.17
N GLU A 103 -7.16 -1.55 4.73
CA GLU A 103 -8.01 -2.30 5.65
C GLU A 103 -8.54 -3.59 5.01
N GLU A 104 -8.98 -3.53 3.73
CA GLU A 104 -9.39 -4.72 2.98
C GLU A 104 -8.27 -5.76 2.94
N TYR A 105 -7.04 -5.33 2.59
CA TYR A 105 -5.90 -6.22 2.58
C TYR A 105 -5.63 -6.84 3.97
N LEU A 106 -5.69 -6.04 5.02
CA LEU A 106 -5.44 -6.52 6.39
C LEU A 106 -6.45 -7.58 6.81
N LEU A 107 -7.73 -7.38 6.48
CA LEU A 107 -8.80 -8.31 6.83
C LEU A 107 -8.73 -9.61 6.02
N ASP A 108 -8.40 -9.53 4.73
CA ASP A 108 -8.47 -10.68 3.84
C ASP A 108 -7.15 -11.48 3.80
N TYR A 109 -6.01 -10.81 3.90
CA TYR A 109 -4.68 -11.41 3.68
C TYR A 109 -3.66 -11.10 4.77
N GLY A 110 -3.97 -10.18 5.69
CA GLY A 110 -3.02 -9.74 6.70
C GLY A 110 -2.61 -10.85 7.67
N THR A 111 -1.31 -11.01 7.88
CA THR A 111 -0.80 -11.78 9.03
C THR A 111 -1.14 -11.05 10.33
N HIS A 112 -1.07 -11.75 11.46
CA HIS A 112 -1.31 -11.11 12.77
C HIS A 112 -0.45 -9.86 12.98
N GLU A 113 0.84 -9.97 12.69
CA GLU A 113 1.79 -8.85 12.79
C GLU A 113 1.45 -7.68 11.85
N ALA A 114 1.08 -7.97 10.60
CA ALA A 114 0.67 -6.96 9.63
C ALA A 114 -0.62 -6.26 10.05
N ARG A 115 -1.58 -7.00 10.64
CA ARG A 115 -2.83 -6.41 11.16
C ARG A 115 -2.58 -5.47 12.31
N GLU A 116 -1.83 -5.89 13.32
CA GLU A 116 -1.51 -5.02 14.46
C GLU A 116 -0.75 -3.74 14.04
N ALA A 117 0.25 -3.87 13.19
CA ALA A 117 1.01 -2.73 12.68
C ALA A 117 0.13 -1.83 11.81
N GLY A 118 -0.69 -2.41 10.94
CA GLY A 118 -1.60 -1.71 10.05
C GLY A 118 -2.69 -0.94 10.79
N GLU A 119 -3.32 -1.53 11.80
CA GLU A 119 -4.33 -0.85 12.62
C GLU A 119 -3.74 0.37 13.34
N ARG A 120 -2.53 0.25 13.88
CA ARG A 120 -1.82 1.40 14.49
C ARG A 120 -1.51 2.48 13.45
N ALA A 121 -1.09 2.10 12.25
CA ALA A 121 -0.80 3.05 11.18
C ALA A 121 -2.08 3.76 10.68
N ILE A 122 -3.19 3.03 10.54
CA ILE A 122 -4.50 3.60 10.18
C ILE A 122 -4.97 4.60 11.25
N ALA A 123 -4.88 4.25 12.53
CA ALA A 123 -5.25 5.13 13.62
C ALA A 123 -4.42 6.43 13.60
N ALA A 124 -3.10 6.31 13.46
CA ALA A 124 -2.20 7.46 13.37
C ALA A 124 -2.49 8.35 12.15
N ALA A 125 -2.83 7.74 10.99
CA ALA A 125 -3.20 8.48 9.79
C ALA A 125 -4.50 9.25 9.99
N LEU A 126 -5.52 8.65 10.60
CA LEU A 126 -6.80 9.30 10.91
C LEU A 126 -6.62 10.51 11.85
N ASP A 127 -5.74 10.40 12.85
CA ASP A 127 -5.47 11.48 13.79
C ASP A 127 -4.81 12.71 13.12
N GLY A 128 -4.05 12.50 12.07
CA GLY A 128 -3.44 13.57 11.28
C GLY A 128 -4.33 14.16 10.19
N MET A 129 -5.55 13.66 9.99
CA MET A 129 -6.43 14.11 8.89
C MET A 129 -7.29 15.31 9.28
N ASP A 130 -7.58 16.15 8.27
CA ASP A 130 -8.65 17.14 8.34
C ASP A 130 -10.00 16.48 8.66
N GLY A 131 -10.84 17.13 9.47
CA GLY A 131 -12.09 16.55 9.98
C GLY A 131 -13.06 16.08 8.89
N ARG A 132 -13.09 16.71 7.72
CA ARG A 132 -13.93 16.28 6.60
C ARG A 132 -13.38 15.01 5.96
N ILE A 133 -12.08 14.96 5.70
CA ILE A 133 -11.40 13.81 5.10
C ILE A 133 -11.44 12.63 6.07
N ARG A 134 -11.22 12.88 7.36
CA ARG A 134 -11.34 11.89 8.44
C ARG A 134 -12.72 11.22 8.44
N LYS A 135 -13.80 12.01 8.40
CA LYS A 135 -15.17 11.48 8.39
C LYS A 135 -15.45 10.59 7.17
N VAL A 136 -14.94 10.96 5.99
CA VAL A 136 -15.04 10.13 4.78
C VAL A 136 -14.27 8.84 4.98
N SER A 137 -13.04 8.90 5.48
CA SER A 137 -12.18 7.73 5.73
C SER A 137 -12.83 6.77 6.73
N GLU A 138 -13.34 7.27 7.86
CA GLU A 138 -14.05 6.47 8.88
C GLU A 138 -15.27 5.76 8.30
N ASN A 139 -16.03 6.44 7.42
CA ASN A 139 -17.18 5.83 6.75
C ASN A 139 -16.77 4.69 5.80
N LEU A 140 -15.69 4.87 5.03
CA LEU A 140 -15.18 3.81 4.15
C LEU A 140 -14.66 2.62 4.97
N LEU A 141 -13.89 2.87 6.02
CA LEU A 141 -13.38 1.83 6.92
C LEU A 141 -14.54 1.04 7.58
N ALA A 142 -15.60 1.73 8.03
CA ALA A 142 -16.77 1.06 8.59
C ALA A 142 -17.44 0.11 7.58
N LYS A 143 -17.56 0.54 6.32
CA LYS A 143 -18.12 -0.32 5.24
C LYS A 143 -17.25 -1.56 4.98
N VAL A 144 -15.93 -1.40 4.99
CA VAL A 144 -14.99 -2.50 4.80
C VAL A 144 -15.09 -3.49 5.96
N ARG A 145 -15.15 -3.02 7.20
CA ARG A 145 -15.32 -3.83 8.40
C ARG A 145 -16.67 -4.56 8.45
N ASP A 146 -17.70 -3.97 7.85
CA ASP A 146 -19.02 -4.59 7.63
C ASP A 146 -19.03 -5.59 6.46
N GLY A 147 -17.87 -5.96 5.94
CA GLY A 147 -17.72 -7.00 4.90
C GLY A 147 -17.80 -6.50 3.45
N ARG A 148 -17.96 -5.20 3.21
CA ARG A 148 -17.91 -4.67 1.84
C ARG A 148 -16.48 -4.65 1.33
N ARG A 149 -16.35 -4.77 0.00
CA ARG A 149 -15.06 -4.73 -0.70
C ARG A 149 -15.15 -3.76 -1.88
N ASP A 150 -13.98 -3.34 -2.37
CA ASP A 150 -13.84 -2.36 -3.47
C ASP A 150 -14.54 -1.02 -3.16
N VAL A 151 -14.46 -0.60 -1.89
CA VAL A 151 -15.10 0.63 -1.40
C VAL A 151 -14.17 1.81 -1.63
N CYS A 152 -14.58 2.74 -2.47
CA CYS A 152 -13.81 3.95 -2.78
C CYS A 152 -14.70 5.20 -2.87
N CYS A 153 -14.09 6.39 -2.88
CA CYS A 153 -14.74 7.68 -3.12
C CYS A 153 -14.41 8.30 -4.49
#